data_5a6231a6d5d7f0fa3b0bb408c1a9e921
#
_entry.id   5a6231a6d5d7f0fa3b0bb408c1a9e921
#
_cell.length_a   1.000
_cell.length_b   1.000
_cell.length_c   1.000
_cell.angle_alpha   90.00
_cell.angle_beta   90.00
_cell.angle_gamma   90.00
#
_symmetry.space_group_name_H-M   'P 1'
#
loop_
_entity.id
_entity.type
_entity.pdbx_description
1 polymer ?
#
loop_
_entity_poly.entity_id
_entity_poly.type
_entity_poly.pdbx_seq_one_letter_code
_entity_poly.pdbx_strand_id
1 'polypeptide(L)'
;AETLFGDYNPGGKLTITFPRSTGQIELNFPYKKGSHGAQPRKGPNGGGVTRVLGSIYPFGYGLSYTNFAFSDMQVQKVGEGLKTEYQLTVTVTNTGDKAGKKAVQVYAQKPYTDYDVQNHIEKPAVEFVGFSKTKLLQPGESETVTVSVPEYFLTSYDAYNTGVYILEEGAHYLTIADDAHAAANNILTVKGKTTADGMTADGDASMVYTATYSFDATTYAKAYGTGNDVTSLFAAADVNRYEGSGDNTVTYYSRSNWEGTVTPGAVKLAMTQQLFDDTVLTDSDLPSADGYEWPVFGKQADLQLINMRGVDADDPQWETFMDQLTFDQLAKICANGLRMTIAINEIGKPETVDHNGPSGVTQKYSVGSNGYAVQTNDPDKNMKGTCYPCNGIIAATMNSQLVEEVGELIGEDAMWAGYAGLYGT
;
A
#
# COMPACT_ATOMS: atom_id res chain seq x y z
N ALA A 1 -16.03 0.85 -25.81
CA ALA A 1 -17.15 1.35 -26.64
C ALA A 1 -18.42 1.45 -25.80
N GLU A 2 -18.91 0.37 -25.19
CA GLU A 2 -20.16 0.31 -24.43
C GLU A 2 -20.28 1.42 -23.36
N THR A 3 -19.22 1.67 -22.59
CA THR A 3 -19.21 2.74 -21.59
C THR A 3 -19.38 4.12 -22.21
N LEU A 4 -18.78 4.38 -23.37
CA LEU A 4 -18.87 5.70 -24.04
C LEU A 4 -20.23 5.94 -24.65
N PHE A 5 -20.93 4.90 -25.06
CA PHE A 5 -22.27 4.98 -25.65
C PHE A 5 -23.40 4.78 -24.64
N GLY A 6 -23.06 4.52 -23.36
CA GLY A 6 -24.02 4.42 -22.27
C GLY A 6 -24.70 3.05 -22.11
N ASP A 7 -24.21 2.04 -22.83
CA ASP A 7 -24.70 0.65 -22.73
C ASP A 7 -24.21 0.00 -21.42
N TYR A 8 -23.07 0.48 -20.90
CA TYR A 8 -22.50 0.06 -19.63
C TYR A 8 -22.29 1.25 -18.70
N ASN A 9 -22.79 1.17 -17.46
CA ASN A 9 -22.59 2.21 -16.47
C ASN A 9 -21.21 2.03 -15.79
N PRO A 10 -20.28 3.01 -15.90
CA PRO A 10 -18.99 2.92 -15.22
C PRO A 10 -19.14 2.97 -13.70
N GLY A 11 -18.40 2.15 -13.01
CA GLY A 11 -18.37 2.12 -11.55
C GLY A 11 -16.95 2.16 -10.97
N GLY A 12 -15.96 2.47 -11.83
CA GLY A 12 -14.56 2.61 -11.44
C GLY A 12 -14.29 3.92 -10.70
N LYS A 13 -13.19 3.93 -9.94
CA LYS A 13 -12.75 5.05 -9.11
C LYS A 13 -11.26 5.32 -9.31
N LEU A 14 -10.86 6.58 -9.31
CA LEU A 14 -9.46 6.94 -9.40
C LEU A 14 -8.69 6.48 -8.17
N THR A 15 -7.54 5.86 -8.39
CA THR A 15 -6.61 5.40 -7.35
C THR A 15 -5.50 6.40 -7.05
N ILE A 16 -5.55 7.58 -7.66
CA ILE A 16 -4.62 8.69 -7.44
C ILE A 16 -5.38 10.02 -7.48
N THR A 17 -4.79 11.05 -6.88
CA THR A 17 -5.27 12.43 -6.99
C THR A 17 -4.63 13.12 -8.19
N PHE A 18 -5.43 13.70 -9.09
CA PHE A 18 -4.95 14.43 -10.25
C PHE A 18 -4.77 15.92 -9.92
N PRO A 19 -3.55 16.44 -9.93
CA PRO A 19 -3.30 17.88 -9.71
C PRO A 19 -3.76 18.70 -10.93
N ARG A 20 -4.02 19.99 -10.71
CA ARG A 20 -4.39 20.92 -11.78
C ARG A 20 -3.22 21.33 -12.66
N SER A 21 -2.01 21.28 -12.11
CA SER A 21 -0.78 21.66 -12.80
C SER A 21 0.43 21.02 -12.11
N THR A 22 1.54 20.96 -12.82
CA THR A 22 2.82 20.48 -12.29
C THR A 22 3.30 21.29 -11.07
N GLY A 23 3.00 22.59 -11.00
CA GLY A 23 3.30 23.43 -9.84
C GLY A 23 2.52 23.09 -8.57
N GLN A 24 1.47 22.25 -8.66
CA GLN A 24 0.79 21.71 -7.50
C GLN A 24 1.51 20.49 -6.89
N ILE A 25 2.27 19.75 -7.69
CA ILE A 25 2.95 18.53 -7.25
C ILE A 25 3.94 18.86 -6.14
N GLU A 26 4.72 19.93 -6.29
CA GLU A 26 5.71 20.35 -5.29
C GLU A 26 5.06 20.98 -4.04
N LEU A 27 3.87 21.55 -4.18
CA LEU A 27 3.26 22.39 -3.16
C LEU A 27 2.06 21.74 -2.46
N ASN A 28 1.53 20.65 -2.99
CA ASN A 28 0.29 20.02 -2.52
C ASN A 28 0.40 18.50 -2.47
N PHE A 29 1.55 17.99 -2.07
CA PHE A 29 1.68 16.57 -1.79
C PHE A 29 0.61 16.13 -0.77
N PRO A 30 0.19 14.83 -0.73
CA PRO A 30 -0.98 14.38 0.05
C PRO A 30 -0.98 14.74 1.53
N TYR A 31 0.12 15.17 2.06
CA TYR A 31 0.26 15.58 3.47
C TYR A 31 -0.20 17.02 3.75
N LYS A 32 -0.42 17.82 2.71
CA LYS A 32 -0.77 19.21 2.94
C LYS A 32 -2.24 19.36 3.23
N LYS A 33 -2.53 20.10 4.26
CA LYS A 33 -3.86 20.62 4.54
C LYS A 33 -4.39 21.31 3.27
N GLY A 34 -5.46 20.76 2.67
CA GLY A 34 -6.02 21.23 1.42
C GLY A 34 -5.56 20.53 0.15
N SER A 35 -4.72 19.49 0.19
CA SER A 35 -4.42 18.68 -0.98
C SER A 35 -5.64 17.92 -1.49
N HIS A 36 -6.60 17.64 -0.62
CA HIS A 36 -7.86 16.99 -0.94
C HIS A 36 -9.06 17.94 -0.96
N GLY A 37 -8.87 19.21 -0.85
CA GLY A 37 -9.95 20.20 -0.80
C GLY A 37 -9.44 21.56 -0.39
N ALA A 38 -10.32 22.37 0.05
CA ALA A 38 -10.17 23.74 0.31
C ALA A 38 -9.11 24.10 1.36
N GLN A 39 -8.06 24.78 0.95
CA GLN A 39 -7.32 25.68 1.81
C GLN A 39 -7.03 26.98 1.07
N PRO A 40 -7.35 28.12 1.70
CA PRO A 40 -6.93 29.41 1.18
C PRO A 40 -5.42 29.50 1.18
N ARG A 41 -4.82 29.81 0.04
CA ARG A 41 -3.42 30.17 -0.08
C ARG A 41 -3.26 31.68 -0.15
N LYS A 42 -2.32 32.22 0.59
CA LYS A 42 -1.78 33.55 0.31
C LYS A 42 -1.07 33.48 -1.05
N GLY A 43 -1.40 34.35 -1.97
CA GLY A 43 -0.67 34.49 -3.21
C GLY A 43 0.82 34.83 -2.96
N PRO A 44 1.71 34.64 -3.93
CA PRO A 44 3.15 34.80 -3.79
C PRO A 44 3.60 36.21 -3.32
N ASN A 45 2.71 37.19 -3.32
CA ASN A 45 3.00 38.58 -2.91
C ASN A 45 2.30 38.97 -1.61
N GLY A 46 1.93 38.04 -0.74
CA GLY A 46 1.32 38.38 0.56
C GLY A 46 -0.09 39.00 0.49
N GLY A 47 -0.60 39.25 -0.67
CA GLY A 47 -1.96 39.72 -0.92
C GLY A 47 -2.97 38.61 -0.70
N GLY A 48 -3.98 38.82 0.12
CA GLY A 48 -4.97 37.85 0.56
C GLY A 48 -5.90 37.31 -0.53
N VAL A 49 -5.37 36.75 -1.61
CA VAL A 49 -6.17 36.05 -2.63
C VAL A 49 -6.25 34.59 -2.22
N THR A 50 -7.34 34.28 -1.62
CA THR A 50 -7.78 32.91 -1.35
C THR A 50 -8.06 32.21 -2.68
N ARG A 51 -7.13 31.44 -3.20
CA ARG A 51 -7.41 30.49 -4.26
C ARG A 51 -7.51 29.10 -3.65
N VAL A 52 -8.68 28.53 -3.75
CA VAL A 52 -8.87 27.09 -3.52
C VAL A 52 -8.11 26.36 -4.62
N LEU A 53 -6.93 25.87 -4.30
CA LEU A 53 -6.13 25.05 -5.20
C LEU A 53 -6.47 23.58 -4.92
N GLY A 54 -7.72 23.19 -5.22
CA GLY A 54 -8.10 21.79 -5.21
C GLY A 54 -7.45 21.03 -6.38
N SER A 55 -7.31 19.72 -6.27
CA SER A 55 -7.02 18.85 -7.40
C SER A 55 -8.11 18.97 -8.46
N ILE A 56 -7.83 18.55 -9.70
CA ILE A 56 -8.88 18.41 -10.73
C ILE A 56 -9.82 17.30 -10.31
N TYR A 57 -9.25 16.15 -10.01
CA TYR A 57 -9.97 14.97 -9.53
C TYR A 57 -9.28 14.41 -8.27
N PRO A 58 -9.99 14.26 -7.17
CA PRO A 58 -9.44 13.63 -5.96
C PRO A 58 -9.33 12.12 -6.13
N PHE A 59 -8.55 11.48 -5.24
CA PHE A 59 -8.59 10.04 -5.04
C PHE A 59 -10.04 9.59 -4.77
N GLY A 60 -10.45 8.49 -5.36
CA GLY A 60 -11.80 7.94 -5.20
C GLY A 60 -12.85 8.53 -6.15
N TYR A 61 -12.52 9.60 -6.90
CA TYR A 61 -13.45 10.20 -7.86
C TYR A 61 -13.79 9.24 -9.00
N GLY A 62 -15.02 9.29 -9.48
CA GLY A 62 -15.44 8.54 -10.66
C GLY A 62 -16.81 8.99 -11.16
N LEU A 63 -17.01 8.86 -12.46
CA LEU A 63 -18.27 9.19 -13.14
C LEU A 63 -19.22 7.99 -13.15
N SER A 64 -20.52 8.29 -13.28
CA SER A 64 -21.58 7.30 -13.42
C SER A 64 -22.72 7.91 -14.25
N TYR A 65 -23.43 7.07 -14.98
CA TYR A 65 -24.66 7.47 -15.70
C TYR A 65 -25.90 7.38 -14.82
N THR A 66 -25.76 6.95 -13.57
CA THR A 66 -26.82 6.93 -12.58
C THR A 66 -26.34 7.57 -11.28
N ASN A 67 -27.27 7.85 -10.38
CA ASN A 67 -26.98 8.46 -9.07
C ASN A 67 -27.22 7.45 -7.96
N PHE A 68 -26.48 7.61 -6.86
CA PHE A 68 -26.63 6.80 -5.66
C PHE A 68 -26.69 7.71 -4.44
N ALA A 69 -27.48 7.31 -3.46
CA ALA A 69 -27.56 7.94 -2.15
C ALA A 69 -27.08 6.96 -1.06
N PHE A 70 -26.40 7.50 -0.06
CA PHE A 70 -26.07 6.81 1.19
C PHE A 70 -27.06 7.21 2.27
N SER A 71 -27.49 6.25 3.09
CA SER A 71 -28.34 6.50 4.26
C SER A 71 -28.04 5.49 5.37
N ASP A 72 -28.53 5.79 6.57
CA ASP A 72 -28.58 4.88 7.72
C ASP A 72 -27.21 4.29 8.10
N MET A 73 -26.15 5.11 8.07
CA MET A 73 -24.82 4.64 8.48
C MET A 73 -24.86 4.24 9.96
N GLN A 74 -24.39 3.02 10.23
CA GLN A 74 -24.18 2.49 11.58
C GLN A 74 -22.74 2.05 11.72
N VAL A 75 -22.15 2.18 12.92
CA VAL A 75 -20.80 1.76 13.20
C VAL A 75 -20.78 0.91 14.46
N GLN A 76 -20.20 -0.26 14.37
CA GLN A 76 -19.99 -1.16 15.49
C GLN A 76 -18.49 -1.41 15.67
N LYS A 77 -17.98 -1.22 16.88
CA LYS A 77 -16.61 -1.66 17.26
C LYS A 77 -16.67 -3.11 17.73
N VAL A 78 -15.85 -3.97 17.14
CA VAL A 78 -15.78 -5.41 17.45
C VAL A 78 -14.32 -5.84 17.64
N GLY A 79 -14.12 -7.00 18.27
CA GLY A 79 -12.78 -7.51 18.56
C GLY A 79 -12.14 -6.85 19.78
N GLU A 80 -10.90 -7.26 20.09
CA GLU A 80 -10.11 -6.74 21.20
C GLU A 80 -8.62 -6.65 20.82
N GLY A 81 -7.89 -5.71 21.44
CA GLY A 81 -6.46 -5.51 21.24
C GLY A 81 -6.12 -5.31 19.76
N LEU A 82 -5.11 -6.04 19.26
CA LEU A 82 -4.67 -5.96 17.85
C LEU A 82 -5.76 -6.33 16.83
N LYS A 83 -6.80 -7.05 17.23
CA LYS A 83 -7.88 -7.51 16.35
C LYS A 83 -9.14 -6.66 16.47
N THR A 84 -9.03 -5.50 17.08
CA THR A 84 -10.10 -4.51 17.11
C THR A 84 -10.37 -3.97 15.71
N GLU A 85 -11.63 -3.92 15.31
CA GLU A 85 -12.05 -3.32 14.05
C GLU A 85 -13.38 -2.55 14.19
N TYR A 86 -13.62 -1.65 13.24
CA TYR A 86 -14.89 -0.94 13.06
C TYR A 86 -15.63 -1.51 11.86
N GLN A 87 -16.84 -1.97 12.08
CA GLN A 87 -17.77 -2.39 11.02
C GLN A 87 -18.69 -1.23 10.71
N LEU A 88 -18.49 -0.60 9.55
CA LEU A 88 -19.36 0.47 9.06
C LEU A 88 -20.37 -0.12 8.09
N THR A 89 -21.64 0.01 8.43
CA THR A 89 -22.75 -0.47 7.61
C THR A 89 -23.53 0.72 7.09
N VAL A 90 -23.86 0.72 5.79
CA VAL A 90 -24.60 1.80 5.14
C VAL A 90 -25.58 1.24 4.12
N THR A 91 -26.73 1.87 3.98
CA THR A 91 -27.68 1.59 2.89
C THR A 91 -27.32 2.42 1.67
N VAL A 92 -27.14 1.76 0.52
CA VAL A 92 -26.89 2.37 -0.78
C VAL A 92 -28.11 2.21 -1.65
N THR A 93 -28.69 3.30 -2.11
CA THR A 93 -29.85 3.30 -3.00
C THR A 93 -29.49 3.87 -4.36
N ASN A 94 -29.82 3.17 -5.44
CA ASN A 94 -29.74 3.72 -6.79
C ASN A 94 -30.92 4.68 -7.01
N THR A 95 -30.66 5.98 -7.01
CA THR A 95 -31.66 7.04 -7.14
C THR A 95 -31.81 7.56 -8.58
N GLY A 96 -31.01 7.03 -9.51
CA GLY A 96 -31.10 7.41 -10.92
C GLY A 96 -31.92 6.42 -11.76
N ASP A 97 -31.79 6.53 -13.07
CA ASP A 97 -32.61 5.81 -14.07
C ASP A 97 -31.86 4.68 -14.81
N LYS A 98 -30.60 4.44 -14.47
CA LYS A 98 -29.77 3.38 -15.05
C LYS A 98 -29.34 2.38 -13.98
N ALA A 99 -29.22 1.12 -14.32
CA ALA A 99 -28.63 0.13 -13.43
C ALA A 99 -27.13 0.41 -13.24
N GLY A 100 -26.61 0.18 -12.04
CA GLY A 100 -25.20 0.43 -11.75
C GLY A 100 -24.71 -0.20 -10.46
N LYS A 101 -23.38 -0.28 -10.30
CA LYS A 101 -22.70 -0.67 -9.06
C LYS A 101 -22.06 0.54 -8.42
N LYS A 102 -22.16 0.64 -7.09
CA LYS A 102 -21.54 1.72 -6.31
C LYS A 102 -20.37 1.18 -5.50
N ALA A 103 -19.22 1.83 -5.59
CA ALA A 103 -18.15 1.63 -4.62
C ALA A 103 -18.45 2.43 -3.34
N VAL A 104 -18.49 1.76 -2.21
CA VAL A 104 -18.58 2.34 -0.87
C VAL A 104 -17.16 2.50 -0.36
N GLN A 105 -16.73 3.73 -0.12
CA GLN A 105 -15.36 4.06 0.27
C GLN A 105 -15.36 4.61 1.69
N VAL A 106 -14.49 4.08 2.53
CA VAL A 106 -14.29 4.55 3.91
C VAL A 106 -12.98 5.27 4.02
N TYR A 107 -13.03 6.45 4.64
CA TYR A 107 -11.88 7.30 4.89
C TYR A 107 -11.74 7.57 6.39
N ALA A 108 -10.50 7.70 6.83
CA ALA A 108 -10.16 8.09 8.21
C ALA A 108 -9.49 9.46 8.25
N GLN A 109 -9.71 10.20 9.31
CA GLN A 109 -8.87 11.33 9.70
C GLN A 109 -8.35 11.11 11.12
N LYS A 110 -7.05 11.12 11.28
CA LYS A 110 -6.35 11.07 12.57
C LYS A 110 -6.12 12.48 13.11
N PRO A 111 -5.96 12.67 14.42
CA PRO A 111 -5.53 13.94 14.96
C PRO A 111 -4.15 14.32 14.39
N TYR A 112 -3.86 15.60 14.35
CA TYR A 112 -2.54 16.16 14.06
C TYR A 112 -2.24 17.21 15.12
N THR A 113 -1.40 16.86 16.06
CA THR A 113 -1.20 17.56 17.31
C THR A 113 0.23 18.11 17.42
N ASP A 114 0.52 18.80 18.52
CA ASP A 114 1.88 19.25 18.82
C ASP A 114 2.83 18.08 19.04
N TYR A 115 2.32 16.92 19.49
CA TYR A 115 3.09 15.69 19.58
C TYR A 115 3.61 15.26 18.21
N ASP A 116 2.75 15.27 17.19
CA ASP A 116 3.12 14.93 15.82
C ASP A 116 4.20 15.85 15.26
N VAL A 117 4.02 17.16 15.49
CA VAL A 117 4.99 18.16 15.03
C VAL A 117 6.36 17.95 15.67
N GLN A 118 6.38 17.66 16.98
CA GLN A 118 7.62 17.43 17.74
C GLN A 118 8.33 16.15 17.35
N ASN A 119 7.57 15.10 17.01
CA ASN A 119 8.10 13.77 16.67
C ASN A 119 8.12 13.49 15.17
N HIS A 120 7.93 14.51 14.33
CA HIS A 120 7.96 14.41 12.86
C HIS A 120 6.97 13.39 12.28
N ILE A 121 5.83 13.20 12.93
CA ILE A 121 4.78 12.29 12.44
C ILE A 121 3.90 13.06 11.46
N GLU A 122 4.01 12.76 10.18
CA GLU A 122 3.20 13.39 9.14
C GLU A 122 2.01 12.51 8.72
N LYS A 123 0.87 13.16 8.46
CA LYS A 123 -0.39 12.49 8.12
C LYS A 123 -1.12 13.22 7.01
N PRO A 124 -1.81 12.51 6.10
CA PRO A 124 -2.70 13.14 5.14
C PRO A 124 -3.93 13.74 5.83
N ALA A 125 -4.64 14.61 5.10
CA ALA A 125 -5.89 15.18 5.60
C ALA A 125 -6.98 14.12 5.82
N VAL A 126 -7.04 13.14 4.93
CA VAL A 126 -7.85 11.92 5.05
C VAL A 126 -7.08 10.76 4.43
N GLU A 127 -7.24 9.57 4.99
CA GLU A 127 -6.68 8.31 4.51
C GLU A 127 -7.80 7.39 4.04
N PHE A 128 -7.60 6.72 2.92
CA PHE A 128 -8.47 5.65 2.48
C PHE A 128 -8.17 4.38 3.30
N VAL A 129 -9.17 3.86 4.01
CA VAL A 129 -8.97 2.77 4.98
C VAL A 129 -9.84 1.54 4.72
N GLY A 130 -10.74 1.60 3.74
CA GLY A 130 -11.55 0.45 3.41
C GLY A 130 -12.54 0.72 2.28
N PHE A 131 -13.01 -0.36 1.68
CA PHE A 131 -14.03 -0.27 0.64
C PHE A 131 -14.85 -1.56 0.54
N SER A 132 -15.99 -1.43 -0.11
CA SER A 132 -16.80 -2.55 -0.62
C SER A 132 -17.52 -2.10 -1.89
N LYS A 133 -18.13 -3.02 -2.61
CA LYS A 133 -18.87 -2.70 -3.83
C LYS A 133 -20.24 -3.37 -3.81
N THR A 134 -21.29 -2.61 -4.16
CA THR A 134 -22.64 -3.15 -4.27
C THR A 134 -22.72 -4.18 -5.40
N LYS A 135 -23.72 -5.06 -5.31
CA LYS A 135 -24.24 -5.74 -6.49
C LYS A 135 -24.71 -4.74 -7.53
N LEU A 136 -25.15 -5.22 -8.70
CA LEU A 136 -25.80 -4.37 -9.69
C LEU A 136 -27.19 -3.97 -9.16
N LEU A 137 -27.36 -2.69 -8.87
CA LEU A 137 -28.63 -2.12 -8.38
C LEU A 137 -29.43 -1.56 -9.56
N GLN A 138 -30.69 -2.01 -9.68
CA GLN A 138 -31.64 -1.43 -10.60
C GLN A 138 -32.10 -0.04 -10.10
N PRO A 139 -32.70 0.81 -10.95
CA PRO A 139 -33.33 2.07 -10.50
C PRO A 139 -34.28 1.86 -9.33
N GLY A 140 -34.07 2.59 -8.23
CA GLY A 140 -34.83 2.48 -6.99
C GLY A 140 -34.43 1.32 -6.08
N GLU A 141 -33.54 0.42 -6.49
CA GLU A 141 -33.08 -0.68 -5.66
C GLU A 141 -32.05 -0.22 -4.63
N SER A 142 -32.09 -0.86 -3.45
CA SER A 142 -31.17 -0.59 -2.35
C SER A 142 -30.43 -1.85 -1.91
N GLU A 143 -29.24 -1.67 -1.33
CA GLU A 143 -28.46 -2.71 -0.70
C GLU A 143 -27.79 -2.15 0.56
N THR A 144 -27.75 -2.95 1.62
CA THR A 144 -26.97 -2.63 2.81
C THR A 144 -25.59 -3.24 2.68
N VAL A 145 -24.55 -2.41 2.74
CA VAL A 145 -23.15 -2.79 2.56
C VAL A 145 -22.40 -2.57 3.87
N THR A 146 -21.57 -3.52 4.26
CA THR A 146 -20.67 -3.41 5.42
C THR A 146 -19.21 -3.34 4.95
N VAL A 147 -18.44 -2.43 5.55
CA VAL A 147 -16.99 -2.32 5.37
C VAL A 147 -16.33 -2.47 6.73
N SER A 148 -15.43 -3.43 6.88
CA SER A 148 -14.61 -3.60 8.08
C SER A 148 -13.31 -2.80 7.95
N VAL A 149 -13.00 -2.03 8.99
CA VAL A 149 -11.80 -1.20 9.09
C VAL A 149 -11.05 -1.60 10.37
N PRO A 150 -9.91 -2.28 10.28
CA PRO A 150 -9.06 -2.53 11.43
C PRO A 150 -8.68 -1.23 12.15
N GLU A 151 -8.78 -1.19 13.48
CA GLU A 151 -8.36 -0.04 14.28
C GLU A 151 -6.87 0.29 14.06
N TYR A 152 -6.08 -0.69 13.69
CA TYR A 152 -4.70 -0.51 13.26
C TYR A 152 -4.52 0.61 12.21
N PHE A 153 -5.47 0.79 11.29
CA PHE A 153 -5.41 1.88 10.31
C PHE A 153 -5.60 3.28 10.90
N LEU A 154 -6.02 3.37 12.16
CA LEU A 154 -6.09 4.63 12.89
C LEU A 154 -4.81 4.97 13.65
N THR A 155 -3.83 4.07 13.66
CA THR A 155 -2.52 4.30 14.29
C THR A 155 -1.57 5.08 13.40
N SER A 156 -0.51 5.63 14.00
CA SER A 156 0.60 6.28 13.31
C SER A 156 1.92 5.68 13.78
N TYR A 157 2.90 5.52 12.89
CA TYR A 157 4.22 5.05 13.30
C TYR A 157 5.04 6.22 13.84
N ASP A 158 5.50 6.10 15.07
CA ASP A 158 6.32 7.09 15.75
C ASP A 158 7.80 6.67 15.72
N ALA A 159 8.48 7.05 14.64
CA ALA A 159 9.83 6.61 14.36
C ALA A 159 10.90 7.21 15.29
N TYR A 160 10.66 8.41 15.82
CA TYR A 160 11.69 9.21 16.51
C TYR A 160 11.56 9.23 18.03
N ASN A 161 10.44 8.77 18.58
CA ASN A 161 10.23 8.76 20.02
C ASN A 161 10.00 7.34 20.55
N THR A 162 8.89 6.68 20.19
CA THR A 162 8.55 5.36 20.75
C THR A 162 9.06 4.18 19.91
N GLY A 163 9.32 4.38 18.63
CA GLY A 163 9.74 3.32 17.71
C GLY A 163 8.65 2.29 17.36
N VAL A 164 7.39 2.59 17.69
CA VAL A 164 6.25 1.69 17.47
C VAL A 164 5.05 2.41 16.84
N TYR A 165 4.02 1.69 16.47
CA TYR A 165 2.74 2.29 16.12
C TYR A 165 2.02 2.76 17.39
N ILE A 166 1.49 3.97 17.34
CA ILE A 166 0.76 4.61 18.42
C ILE A 166 -0.68 4.91 18.01
N LEU A 167 -1.61 4.78 18.93
CA LEU A 167 -2.94 5.35 18.80
C LEU A 167 -2.96 6.64 19.61
N GLU A 168 -3.14 7.76 18.93
CA GLU A 168 -2.96 9.07 19.53
C GLU A 168 -4.16 9.51 20.35
N GLU A 169 -3.92 10.36 21.31
CA GLU A 169 -4.99 11.01 22.06
C GLU A 169 -5.80 11.94 21.16
N GLY A 170 -7.13 11.89 21.35
CA GLY A 170 -8.05 12.80 20.69
C GLY A 170 -9.05 12.13 19.77
N ALA A 171 -9.70 12.94 18.95
CA ALA A 171 -10.76 12.50 18.08
C ALA A 171 -10.21 11.97 16.74
N HIS A 172 -10.59 10.76 16.43
CA HIS A 172 -10.39 10.11 15.13
C HIS A 172 -11.74 10.01 14.44
N TYR A 173 -11.76 10.22 13.15
CA TYR A 173 -12.99 10.24 12.38
C TYR A 173 -12.96 9.15 11.33
N LEU A 174 -14.05 8.41 11.18
CA LEU A 174 -14.33 7.52 10.07
C LEU A 174 -15.51 8.06 9.28
N THR A 175 -15.43 8.09 7.97
CA THR A 175 -16.52 8.57 7.11
C THR A 175 -16.67 7.73 5.86
N ILE A 176 -17.93 7.53 5.45
CA ILE A 176 -18.27 7.00 4.13
C ILE A 176 -18.46 8.18 3.18
N ALA A 177 -17.78 8.14 2.04
CA ALA A 177 -17.83 9.23 1.08
C ALA A 177 -17.57 8.74 -0.35
N ASP A 178 -17.92 9.57 -1.33
CA ASP A 178 -17.75 9.28 -2.76
C ASP A 178 -16.30 9.38 -3.21
N ASP A 179 -15.54 10.25 -2.56
CA ASP A 179 -14.12 10.51 -2.83
C ASP A 179 -13.47 11.21 -1.63
N ALA A 180 -12.17 11.47 -1.73
CA ALA A 180 -11.40 12.10 -0.65
C ALA A 180 -11.81 13.55 -0.36
N HIS A 181 -12.35 14.32 -1.34
CA HIS A 181 -12.88 15.66 -1.10
C HIS A 181 -14.17 15.60 -0.30
N ALA A 182 -15.10 14.72 -0.69
CA ALA A 182 -16.34 14.52 0.05
C ALA A 182 -16.06 14.02 1.47
N ALA A 183 -15.09 13.12 1.65
CA ALA A 183 -14.65 12.66 2.96
C ALA A 183 -14.14 13.80 3.84
N ALA A 184 -13.28 14.67 3.30
CA ALA A 184 -12.77 15.82 4.01
C ALA A 184 -13.90 16.80 4.37
N ASN A 185 -14.84 17.07 3.45
CA ASN A 185 -15.98 17.95 3.69
C ASN A 185 -16.89 17.39 4.80
N ASN A 186 -17.22 16.09 4.78
CA ASN A 186 -18.02 15.45 5.83
C ASN A 186 -17.41 15.69 7.23
N ILE A 187 -16.11 15.40 7.38
CA ILE A 187 -15.40 15.55 8.65
C ILE A 187 -15.30 17.04 9.07
N LEU A 188 -15.03 17.94 8.11
CA LEU A 188 -14.98 19.37 8.39
C LEU A 188 -16.34 19.93 8.85
N THR A 189 -17.44 19.42 8.31
CA THR A 189 -18.80 19.76 8.75
C THR A 189 -19.01 19.40 10.22
N VAL A 190 -18.61 18.18 10.64
CA VAL A 190 -18.68 17.76 12.06
C VAL A 190 -17.79 18.66 12.95
N LYS A 191 -16.71 19.21 12.41
CA LYS A 191 -15.84 20.18 13.09
C LYS A 191 -16.38 21.63 13.05
N GLY A 192 -17.61 21.83 12.60
CA GLY A 192 -18.27 23.14 12.53
C GLY A 192 -17.70 24.05 11.43
N LYS A 193 -17.08 23.49 10.39
CA LYS A 193 -16.60 24.23 9.23
C LYS A 193 -17.65 24.28 8.13
N THR A 194 -17.54 25.28 7.27
CA THR A 194 -18.45 25.53 6.16
C THR A 194 -17.69 25.88 4.89
N THR A 195 -18.39 26.08 3.79
CA THR A 195 -17.81 26.58 2.54
C THR A 195 -17.14 27.95 2.68
N ALA A 196 -17.57 28.77 3.65
CA ALA A 196 -16.89 30.04 4.00
C ALA A 196 -15.48 29.83 4.61
N ASP A 197 -15.25 28.68 5.23
CA ASP A 197 -13.94 28.27 5.74
C ASP A 197 -13.05 27.61 4.66
N GLY A 198 -13.52 27.55 3.41
CA GLY A 198 -12.79 27.02 2.29
C GLY A 198 -13.08 25.54 1.97
N MET A 199 -14.17 24.96 2.44
CA MET A 199 -14.65 23.65 1.98
C MET A 199 -15.07 23.71 0.50
N THR A 200 -14.90 22.63 -0.22
CA THR A 200 -15.26 22.56 -1.65
C THR A 200 -16.76 22.41 -1.89
N ALA A 201 -17.46 21.87 -0.92
CA ALA A 201 -18.92 21.71 -0.88
C ALA A 201 -19.36 21.50 0.58
N ASP A 202 -20.65 21.54 0.83
CA ASP A 202 -21.23 21.10 2.10
C ASP A 202 -20.96 19.60 2.29
N GLY A 203 -20.66 19.19 3.52
CA GLY A 203 -20.48 17.79 3.88
C GLY A 203 -21.70 17.20 4.56
N ASP A 204 -21.74 15.88 4.61
CA ASP A 204 -22.80 15.12 5.29
C ASP A 204 -22.29 14.61 6.65
N ALA A 205 -22.72 15.26 7.73
CA ALA A 205 -22.35 14.89 9.09
C ALA A 205 -22.92 13.52 9.51
N SER A 206 -24.02 13.06 8.88
CA SER A 206 -24.62 11.75 9.18
C SER A 206 -23.76 10.58 8.70
N MET A 207 -22.83 10.83 7.80
CA MET A 207 -21.86 9.87 7.27
C MET A 207 -20.54 9.89 8.05
N VAL A 208 -20.49 10.45 9.26
CA VAL A 208 -19.26 10.52 10.07
C VAL A 208 -19.46 9.85 11.42
N TYR A 209 -18.53 8.98 11.76
CA TYR A 209 -18.37 8.43 13.11
C TYR A 209 -17.12 9.02 13.76
N THR A 210 -17.23 9.37 15.04
CA THR A 210 -16.11 9.89 15.84
C THR A 210 -15.75 8.90 16.94
N ALA A 211 -14.51 8.42 16.93
CA ALA A 211 -13.91 7.68 18.03
C ALA A 211 -12.93 8.60 18.78
N THR A 212 -12.98 8.58 20.11
CA THR A 212 -12.04 9.33 20.94
C THR A 212 -11.16 8.37 21.73
N TYR A 213 -9.86 8.60 21.70
CA TYR A 213 -8.87 7.77 22.35
C TYR A 213 -8.04 8.55 23.37
N SER A 214 -7.52 7.82 24.36
CA SER A 214 -6.33 8.22 25.10
C SER A 214 -5.09 7.71 24.36
N PHE A 215 -3.96 8.33 24.62
CA PHE A 215 -2.68 7.91 24.01
C PHE A 215 -2.34 6.45 24.38
N ASP A 216 -2.07 5.62 23.38
CA ASP A 216 -1.66 4.23 23.55
C ASP A 216 -0.46 3.90 22.64
N ALA A 217 0.68 3.60 23.25
CA ALA A 217 1.90 3.14 22.59
C ALA A 217 2.21 1.66 22.92
N THR A 218 1.26 0.92 23.45
CA THR A 218 1.47 -0.46 23.93
C THR A 218 0.76 -1.50 23.08
N THR A 219 -0.50 -1.30 22.78
CA THR A 219 -1.30 -2.24 21.99
C THR A 219 -0.68 -2.49 20.62
N TYR A 220 -0.29 -1.43 19.93
CA TYR A 220 0.29 -1.49 18.59
C TYR A 220 1.83 -1.46 18.57
N ALA A 221 2.48 -1.66 19.73
CA ALA A 221 3.88 -2.08 19.79
C ALA A 221 4.09 -3.49 19.24
N LYS A 222 3.00 -4.21 19.00
CA LYS A 222 2.96 -5.50 18.33
C LYS A 222 2.46 -5.37 16.90
N ALA A 223 3.09 -6.08 15.97
CA ALA A 223 2.69 -6.08 14.57
C ALA A 223 1.31 -6.71 14.37
N TYR A 224 0.42 -6.02 13.67
CA TYR A 224 -0.97 -6.43 13.44
C TYR A 224 -1.10 -7.84 12.84
N GLY A 225 -0.21 -8.20 11.89
CA GLY A 225 -0.26 -9.49 11.19
C GLY A 225 0.28 -10.66 12.00
N THR A 226 1.38 -10.47 12.71
CA THR A 226 2.16 -11.54 13.36
C THR A 226 2.07 -11.54 14.88
N GLY A 227 1.75 -10.41 15.52
CA GLY A 227 1.82 -10.24 16.96
C GLY A 227 3.25 -10.09 17.52
N ASN A 228 4.26 -10.10 16.68
CA ASN A 228 5.65 -9.89 17.07
C ASN A 228 5.90 -8.42 17.46
N ASP A 229 6.98 -8.15 18.18
CA ASP A 229 7.38 -6.79 18.51
C ASP A 229 7.68 -6.00 17.24
N VAL A 230 7.16 -4.76 17.16
CA VAL A 230 7.49 -3.84 16.09
C VAL A 230 8.91 -3.32 16.31
N THR A 231 9.73 -3.43 15.29
CA THR A 231 11.09 -2.85 15.26
C THR A 231 11.30 -2.09 13.97
N SER A 232 12.02 -0.98 14.03
CA SER A 232 12.38 -0.23 12.81
C SER A 232 13.49 -0.97 12.05
N LEU A 233 13.12 -1.57 10.92
CA LEU A 233 14.09 -2.20 10.01
C LEU A 233 14.77 -1.17 9.10
N PHE A 234 14.27 0.06 9.04
CA PHE A 234 14.71 1.10 8.11
C PHE A 234 15.42 2.28 8.78
N ALA A 235 15.71 2.21 10.07
CA ALA A 235 16.43 3.29 10.77
C ALA A 235 17.78 3.60 10.11
N ALA A 236 18.46 2.60 9.57
CA ALA A 236 19.73 2.76 8.84
C ALA A 236 19.56 3.43 7.46
N ALA A 237 18.36 3.48 6.91
CA ALA A 237 18.06 4.10 5.63
C ALA A 237 17.62 5.58 5.77
N ASP A 238 17.58 6.12 6.97
CA ASP A 238 17.30 7.54 7.19
C ASP A 238 18.42 8.37 6.56
N VAL A 239 18.04 9.29 5.66
CA VAL A 239 18.99 10.16 4.96
C VAL A 239 19.75 11.10 5.91
N ASN A 240 19.20 11.36 7.10
CA ASN A 240 19.80 12.19 8.13
C ASN A 240 20.59 11.39 9.17
N ARG A 241 20.77 10.06 8.98
CA ARG A 241 21.54 9.21 9.91
C ARG A 241 22.95 9.73 10.14
N TYR A 242 23.53 10.38 9.14
CA TYR A 242 24.89 10.91 9.17
C TYR A 242 24.90 12.44 9.40
N GLU A 243 23.95 12.92 10.19
CA GLU A 243 23.91 14.31 10.63
C GLU A 243 25.20 14.72 11.34
N GLY A 244 25.50 16.01 11.31
CA GLY A 244 26.64 16.60 11.97
C GLY A 244 27.68 17.18 11.01
N SER A 245 27.44 17.08 9.71
CA SER A 245 28.25 17.72 8.66
C SER A 245 27.65 19.03 8.13
N GLY A 246 26.95 19.80 8.99
CA GLY A 246 26.47 21.13 8.66
C GLY A 246 25.32 21.13 7.64
N ASP A 247 25.58 21.65 6.45
CA ASP A 247 24.55 21.86 5.40
C ASP A 247 24.04 20.58 4.73
N ASN A 248 24.44 19.40 5.21
CA ASN A 248 24.07 18.12 4.60
C ASN A 248 22.75 17.52 5.16
N THR A 249 22.13 18.15 6.13
CA THR A 249 20.86 17.69 6.67
C THR A 249 19.71 17.95 5.70
N VAL A 250 18.92 16.94 5.43
CA VAL A 250 17.68 17.06 4.66
C VAL A 250 16.53 17.43 5.58
N THR A 251 15.86 18.54 5.30
CA THR A 251 14.65 18.91 6.01
C THR A 251 13.47 18.18 5.41
N TYR A 252 12.81 17.33 6.20
CA TYR A 252 11.60 16.63 5.79
C TYR A 252 10.40 17.58 5.65
N TYR A 253 9.50 17.25 4.74
CA TYR A 253 8.26 18.00 4.60
C TYR A 253 7.44 17.92 5.88
N SER A 254 6.98 19.10 6.34
CA SER A 254 6.08 19.18 7.47
C SER A 254 4.83 19.97 7.14
N ARG A 255 3.70 19.39 7.47
CA ARG A 255 2.38 20.00 7.34
C ARG A 255 2.21 21.22 8.28
N SER A 256 2.94 21.26 9.39
CA SER A 256 2.95 22.41 10.33
C SER A 256 3.68 23.62 9.76
N ASN A 257 4.71 23.40 8.95
CA ASN A 257 5.54 24.44 8.34
C ASN A 257 5.89 24.08 6.89
N TRP A 258 4.87 23.96 6.05
CA TRP A 258 5.07 23.53 4.67
C TRP A 258 6.03 24.43 3.88
N GLU A 259 5.86 25.76 4.00
CA GLU A 259 6.69 26.72 3.27
C GLU A 259 8.15 26.69 3.74
N GLY A 260 8.38 26.42 5.03
CA GLY A 260 9.72 26.30 5.61
C GLY A 260 10.41 24.97 5.31
N THR A 261 9.65 23.95 4.91
CA THR A 261 10.20 22.62 4.65
C THR A 261 10.26 22.25 3.16
N VAL A 262 9.65 23.04 2.28
CA VAL A 262 9.84 22.92 0.83
C VAL A 262 11.14 23.59 0.44
N THR A 263 12.16 22.79 0.10
CA THR A 263 13.42 23.31 -0.40
C THR A 263 13.32 23.54 -1.89
N PRO A 264 13.45 24.77 -2.38
CA PRO A 264 13.51 25.01 -3.82
C PRO A 264 14.89 24.55 -4.35
N GLY A 265 14.87 23.58 -5.25
CA GLY A 265 16.08 23.09 -5.92
C GLY A 265 16.63 21.78 -5.37
N ALA A 266 17.72 21.33 -5.94
CA ALA A 266 18.37 20.08 -5.54
C ALA A 266 19.15 20.27 -4.24
N VAL A 267 18.89 19.45 -3.25
CA VAL A 267 19.73 19.31 -2.06
C VAL A 267 20.97 18.53 -2.47
N LYS A 268 22.14 19.09 -2.26
CA LYS A 268 23.42 18.42 -2.47
C LYS A 268 23.88 17.84 -1.14
N LEU A 269 23.81 16.52 -1.02
CA LEU A 269 24.43 15.82 0.08
C LEU A 269 25.88 15.51 -0.28
N ALA A 270 26.82 15.89 0.58
CA ALA A 270 28.21 15.44 0.47
C ALA A 270 28.34 14.09 1.18
N MET A 271 29.08 13.19 0.59
CA MET A 271 29.47 11.97 1.29
C MET A 271 30.38 12.36 2.48
N THR A 272 29.93 12.05 3.69
CA THR A 272 30.73 12.22 4.88
C THR A 272 31.79 11.12 4.96
N GLN A 273 32.88 11.35 5.73
CA GLN A 273 33.85 10.28 5.96
C GLN A 273 33.19 9.06 6.62
N GLN A 274 32.30 9.30 7.58
CA GLN A 274 31.53 8.21 8.22
C GLN A 274 30.73 7.39 7.22
N LEU A 275 29.99 8.03 6.31
CA LEU A 275 29.22 7.32 5.28
C LEU A 275 30.14 6.53 4.36
N PHE A 276 31.29 7.10 3.99
CA PHE A 276 32.29 6.40 3.19
C PHE A 276 32.83 5.17 3.93
N ASP A 277 33.24 5.35 5.19
CA ASP A 277 33.77 4.25 6.00
C ASP A 277 32.72 3.13 6.20
N ASP A 278 31.45 3.47 6.40
CA ASP A 278 30.34 2.52 6.52
C ASP A 278 30.03 1.74 5.21
N THR A 279 30.46 2.26 4.06
CA THR A 279 30.29 1.57 2.75
C THR A 279 31.48 0.73 2.36
N VAL A 280 32.62 0.87 3.02
CA VAL A 280 33.85 0.11 2.76
C VAL A 280 33.89 -1.06 3.72
N LEU A 281 33.69 -2.27 3.19
CA LEU A 281 33.91 -3.49 3.97
C LEU A 281 35.41 -3.67 4.20
N THR A 282 35.80 -3.78 5.45
CA THR A 282 37.18 -4.12 5.88
C THR A 282 37.18 -5.53 6.48
N ASP A 283 38.35 -6.11 6.64
CA ASP A 283 38.49 -7.44 7.26
C ASP A 283 37.91 -7.48 8.71
N SER A 284 37.84 -6.31 9.38
CA SER A 284 37.26 -6.20 10.71
C SER A 284 35.72 -6.22 10.72
N ASP A 285 35.09 -5.97 9.57
CA ASP A 285 33.62 -5.99 9.41
C ASP A 285 33.12 -7.40 9.07
N LEU A 286 34.04 -8.29 8.71
CA LEU A 286 33.72 -9.69 8.51
C LEU A 286 33.54 -10.39 9.87
N PRO A 287 32.56 -11.28 9.99
CA PRO A 287 32.43 -12.08 11.20
C PRO A 287 33.74 -12.82 11.52
N SER A 288 34.19 -12.71 12.77
CA SER A 288 35.33 -13.53 13.21
C SER A 288 35.01 -14.99 13.03
N ALA A 289 35.94 -15.73 12.44
CA ALA A 289 35.83 -17.19 12.37
C ALA A 289 36.11 -17.88 13.72
N ASP A 290 36.60 -17.11 14.71
CA ASP A 290 36.88 -17.65 16.06
C ASP A 290 35.61 -18.04 16.77
N GLY A 291 35.47 -19.32 17.06
CA GLY A 291 34.28 -19.88 17.71
C GLY A 291 33.07 -20.05 16.80
N TYR A 292 33.19 -19.78 15.49
CA TYR A 292 32.16 -20.05 14.54
C TYR A 292 32.08 -21.55 14.21
N GLU A 293 30.96 -22.15 14.52
CA GLU A 293 30.67 -23.53 14.07
C GLU A 293 30.21 -23.50 12.63
N TRP A 294 31.05 -23.97 11.73
CA TRP A 294 30.69 -24.10 10.31
C TRP A 294 29.52 -25.05 10.14
N PRO A 295 28.50 -24.70 9.38
CA PRO A 295 27.42 -25.61 9.09
C PRO A 295 27.95 -26.88 8.40
N VAL A 296 27.37 -28.02 8.75
CA VAL A 296 27.73 -29.29 8.17
C VAL A 296 26.96 -29.47 6.87
N PHE A 297 27.67 -29.68 5.79
CA PHE A 297 27.09 -29.87 4.47
C PHE A 297 27.21 -31.34 4.01
N GLY A 298 26.27 -31.78 3.17
CA GLY A 298 26.34 -33.09 2.50
C GLY A 298 26.13 -34.27 3.44
N LYS A 299 25.39 -34.10 4.52
CA LYS A 299 25.00 -35.21 5.40
C LYS A 299 24.12 -36.21 4.62
N GLN A 300 24.28 -37.47 4.92
CA GLN A 300 23.44 -38.51 4.34
C GLN A 300 22.07 -38.50 5.03
N ALA A 301 21.03 -38.18 4.26
CA ALA A 301 19.64 -38.37 4.62
C ALA A 301 18.86 -38.60 3.32
N ASP A 302 17.82 -39.42 3.35
CA ASP A 302 17.05 -39.77 2.15
C ASP A 302 15.78 -38.89 2.04
N LEU A 303 15.86 -37.60 2.42
CA LEU A 303 14.74 -36.69 2.33
C LEU A 303 14.68 -36.03 0.98
N GLN A 304 13.53 -36.14 0.34
CA GLN A 304 13.22 -35.46 -0.92
C GLN A 304 12.36 -34.22 -0.62
N LEU A 305 12.44 -33.19 -1.45
CA LEU A 305 11.64 -31.97 -1.28
C LEU A 305 10.14 -32.28 -1.17
N ILE A 306 9.65 -33.27 -1.89
CA ILE A 306 8.24 -33.68 -1.83
C ILE A 306 7.82 -34.20 -0.44
N ASN A 307 8.76 -34.76 0.32
CA ASN A 307 8.50 -35.23 1.68
C ASN A 307 8.30 -34.08 2.68
N MET A 308 8.78 -32.89 2.33
CA MET A 308 8.68 -31.69 3.16
C MET A 308 7.35 -30.94 2.95
N ARG A 309 6.50 -31.43 2.04
CA ARG A 309 5.21 -30.79 1.78
C ARG A 309 4.28 -30.90 2.98
N GLY A 310 3.87 -29.75 3.52
CA GLY A 310 3.00 -29.66 4.69
C GLY A 310 3.70 -29.84 6.03
N VAL A 311 5.03 -29.97 6.03
CA VAL A 311 5.84 -29.90 7.25
C VAL A 311 5.88 -28.45 7.74
N ASP A 312 5.66 -28.24 9.04
CA ASP A 312 5.72 -26.92 9.66
C ASP A 312 7.10 -26.29 9.44
N ALA A 313 7.14 -24.98 9.20
CA ALA A 313 8.38 -24.27 8.91
C ALA A 313 9.41 -24.34 10.04
N ASP A 314 8.96 -24.49 11.30
CA ASP A 314 9.80 -24.61 12.49
C ASP A 314 10.15 -26.07 12.85
N ASP A 315 9.74 -27.04 12.03
CA ASP A 315 10.02 -28.46 12.30
C ASP A 315 11.52 -28.76 12.09
N PRO A 316 12.20 -29.42 13.05
CA PRO A 316 13.61 -29.78 12.93
C PRO A 316 13.96 -30.66 11.71
N GLN A 317 12.97 -31.25 11.07
CA GLN A 317 13.17 -32.03 9.84
C GLN A 317 13.73 -31.16 8.70
N TRP A 318 13.46 -29.84 8.73
CA TRP A 318 14.03 -28.90 7.76
C TRP A 318 15.55 -28.79 7.90
N GLU A 319 16.09 -28.81 9.13
CA GLU A 319 17.54 -28.81 9.34
C GLU A 319 18.17 -30.08 8.73
N THR A 320 17.55 -31.24 9.01
CA THR A 320 18.01 -32.52 8.42
C THR A 320 17.95 -32.49 6.88
N PHE A 321 16.90 -31.91 6.32
CA PHE A 321 16.74 -31.75 4.87
C PHE A 321 17.81 -30.81 4.29
N MET A 322 18.06 -29.68 4.92
CA MET A 322 19.05 -28.70 4.48
C MET A 322 20.48 -29.21 4.59
N ASP A 323 20.81 -29.96 5.62
CA ASP A 323 22.13 -30.55 5.88
C ASP A 323 22.58 -31.53 4.77
N GLN A 324 21.63 -32.07 3.98
CA GLN A 324 21.96 -32.91 2.81
C GLN A 324 22.60 -32.10 1.68
N LEU A 325 22.34 -30.81 1.62
CA LEU A 325 22.85 -29.97 0.55
C LEU A 325 24.35 -29.74 0.69
N THR A 326 25.05 -29.77 -0.40
CA THR A 326 26.47 -29.39 -0.43
C THR A 326 26.60 -27.86 -0.50
N PHE A 327 27.75 -27.34 -0.07
CA PHE A 327 28.07 -25.92 -0.21
C PHE A 327 27.94 -25.45 -1.67
N ASP A 328 28.40 -26.27 -2.63
CA ASP A 328 28.32 -25.93 -4.07
C ASP A 328 26.88 -25.80 -4.56
N GLN A 329 25.96 -26.67 -4.09
CA GLN A 329 24.53 -26.59 -4.41
C GLN A 329 23.91 -25.31 -3.85
N LEU A 330 24.19 -24.97 -2.58
CA LEU A 330 23.70 -23.73 -1.95
C LEU A 330 24.26 -22.48 -2.63
N ALA A 331 25.57 -22.46 -2.91
CA ALA A 331 26.21 -21.37 -3.63
C ALA A 331 25.58 -21.17 -5.02
N LYS A 332 25.28 -22.25 -5.74
CA LYS A 332 24.63 -22.18 -7.05
C LYS A 332 23.20 -21.68 -6.97
N ILE A 333 22.43 -22.04 -5.94
CA ILE A 333 21.08 -21.49 -5.73
C ILE A 333 21.17 -19.95 -5.59
N CYS A 334 22.10 -19.47 -4.77
CA CYS A 334 22.28 -18.03 -4.55
C CYS A 334 22.81 -17.32 -5.81
N ALA A 335 23.73 -17.93 -6.54
CA ALA A 335 24.39 -17.31 -7.71
C ALA A 335 23.54 -17.32 -8.97
N ASN A 336 22.62 -18.28 -9.14
CA ASN A 336 21.83 -18.48 -10.35
C ASN A 336 20.34 -18.20 -10.15
N GLY A 337 20.00 -17.28 -9.25
CA GLY A 337 18.63 -16.97 -8.87
C GLY A 337 17.90 -15.95 -9.74
N LEU A 338 18.44 -15.52 -10.90
CA LEU A 338 17.77 -14.54 -11.74
C LEU A 338 16.59 -15.17 -12.49
N ARG A 339 15.37 -14.86 -12.07
CA ARG A 339 14.10 -15.32 -12.64
C ARG A 339 13.95 -16.85 -12.71
N MET A 340 14.69 -17.55 -11.89
CA MET A 340 14.64 -19.00 -11.83
C MET A 340 15.29 -19.52 -10.55
N THR A 341 14.98 -20.75 -10.20
CA THR A 341 15.78 -21.54 -9.26
C THR A 341 16.28 -22.80 -9.94
N ILE A 342 17.54 -23.14 -9.73
CA ILE A 342 18.14 -24.32 -10.34
C ILE A 342 17.53 -25.62 -9.85
N ALA A 343 17.59 -26.67 -10.67
CA ALA A 343 17.29 -28.01 -10.21
C ALA A 343 18.39 -28.53 -9.27
N ILE A 344 17.99 -29.32 -8.25
CA ILE A 344 18.87 -30.12 -7.42
C ILE A 344 18.27 -31.53 -7.40
N ASN A 345 18.71 -32.34 -8.35
CA ASN A 345 18.08 -33.65 -8.62
C ASN A 345 18.23 -34.61 -7.43
N GLU A 346 19.29 -34.50 -6.66
CA GLU A 346 19.58 -35.36 -5.51
C GLU A 346 18.50 -35.29 -4.42
N ILE A 347 17.87 -34.14 -4.28
CA ILE A 347 16.77 -33.93 -3.32
C ILE A 347 15.40 -33.76 -4.01
N GLY A 348 15.32 -34.08 -5.30
CA GLY A 348 14.08 -33.95 -6.06
C GLY A 348 13.55 -32.54 -6.24
N LYS A 349 14.42 -31.49 -6.08
CA LYS A 349 14.03 -30.12 -6.34
C LYS A 349 14.06 -29.85 -7.85
N PRO A 350 12.92 -29.52 -8.49
CA PRO A 350 12.90 -29.16 -9.90
C PRO A 350 13.51 -27.76 -10.13
N GLU A 351 13.90 -27.50 -11.37
CA GLU A 351 14.09 -26.13 -11.84
C GLU A 351 12.73 -25.40 -11.83
N THR A 352 12.72 -24.14 -11.41
CA THR A 352 11.54 -23.30 -11.51
C THR A 352 11.90 -22.04 -12.29
N VAL A 353 10.94 -21.51 -13.02
CA VAL A 353 11.09 -20.27 -13.80
C VAL A 353 10.01 -19.29 -13.37
N ASP A 354 10.41 -18.04 -13.18
CA ASP A 354 9.53 -16.95 -12.83
C ASP A 354 9.33 -16.01 -14.02
N HIS A 355 8.19 -15.36 -14.07
CA HIS A 355 7.86 -14.42 -15.14
C HIS A 355 7.46 -13.05 -14.62
N ASN A 356 7.75 -12.00 -15.38
CA ASN A 356 7.20 -10.67 -15.12
C ASN A 356 5.72 -10.66 -15.45
N GLY A 357 4.96 -9.97 -14.63
CA GLY A 357 3.68 -9.55 -15.09
C GLY A 357 2.61 -9.33 -14.05
N PRO A 358 2.38 -8.08 -13.63
CA PRO A 358 1.08 -7.73 -13.05
C PRO A 358 -0.05 -7.73 -14.09
N SER A 359 0.26 -7.68 -15.38
CA SER A 359 -0.73 -7.66 -16.48
C SER A 359 -0.89 -9.03 -17.14
N GLY A 360 -0.51 -10.11 -16.45
CA GLY A 360 -0.62 -11.49 -16.94
C GLY A 360 0.65 -12.02 -17.61
N VAL A 361 0.65 -13.31 -17.85
CA VAL A 361 1.74 -14.04 -18.48
C VAL A 361 1.58 -13.97 -20.00
N THR A 362 2.41 -13.23 -20.69
CA THR A 362 2.21 -12.93 -22.12
C THR A 362 2.97 -13.82 -23.09
N GLN A 363 4.05 -14.45 -22.65
CA GLN A 363 4.86 -15.32 -23.50
C GLN A 363 5.58 -16.38 -22.71
N LYS A 364 5.66 -17.59 -23.28
CA LYS A 364 6.57 -18.62 -22.80
C LYS A 364 7.93 -18.42 -23.46
N TYR A 365 8.95 -18.33 -22.63
CA TYR A 365 10.34 -18.35 -23.08
C TYR A 365 10.94 -19.70 -22.76
N SER A 366 11.67 -20.30 -23.70
CA SER A 366 12.57 -21.39 -23.34
C SER A 366 13.83 -20.79 -22.70
N VAL A 367 14.33 -21.45 -21.65
CA VAL A 367 15.60 -21.06 -21.05
C VAL A 367 16.72 -21.50 -22.00
N GLY A 368 17.47 -20.52 -22.48
CA GLY A 368 18.68 -20.83 -23.29
C GLY A 368 19.79 -21.41 -22.42
N SER A 369 20.78 -22.00 -23.05
CA SER A 369 21.96 -22.60 -22.38
C SER A 369 22.76 -21.61 -21.50
N ASN A 370 22.52 -20.33 -21.63
CA ASN A 370 23.09 -19.24 -20.83
C ASN A 370 22.19 -18.78 -19.67
N GLY A 371 21.11 -19.49 -19.37
CA GLY A 371 20.19 -19.15 -18.28
C GLY A 371 19.24 -17.98 -18.55
N TYR A 372 19.26 -17.38 -19.74
CA TYR A 372 18.33 -16.32 -20.12
C TYR A 372 17.12 -16.89 -20.86
N ALA A 373 15.97 -16.33 -20.61
CA ALA A 373 14.75 -16.66 -21.36
C ALA A 373 14.92 -16.25 -22.83
N VAL A 374 14.72 -17.20 -23.74
CA VAL A 374 14.81 -16.99 -25.18
C VAL A 374 13.44 -17.29 -25.80
N GLN A 375 12.93 -16.34 -26.58
CA GLN A 375 11.72 -16.59 -27.38
C GLN A 375 12.00 -17.73 -28.37
N THR A 376 11.15 -18.72 -28.40
CA THR A 376 11.31 -19.82 -29.34
C THR A 376 10.81 -19.39 -30.72
N ASN A 377 11.49 -19.84 -31.79
CA ASN A 377 11.05 -19.65 -33.17
C ASN A 377 9.89 -20.61 -33.55
N ASP A 378 9.49 -21.47 -32.63
CA ASP A 378 8.37 -22.41 -32.83
C ASP A 378 7.10 -21.75 -32.30
N PRO A 379 6.15 -21.32 -33.18
CA PRO A 379 4.92 -20.65 -32.77
C PRO A 379 4.02 -21.51 -31.89
N ASP A 380 4.12 -22.84 -31.97
CA ASP A 380 3.32 -23.76 -31.18
C ASP A 380 3.85 -23.92 -29.74
N LYS A 381 5.09 -23.48 -29.50
CA LYS A 381 5.71 -23.47 -28.19
C LYS A 381 5.62 -22.11 -27.50
N ASN A 382 5.19 -21.09 -28.20
CA ASN A 382 4.99 -19.76 -27.65
C ASN A 382 3.57 -19.65 -27.08
N MET A 383 3.48 -19.48 -25.78
CA MET A 383 2.22 -19.18 -25.14
C MET A 383 1.71 -17.81 -25.58
N LYS A 384 0.45 -17.76 -25.94
CA LYS A 384 -0.32 -16.53 -26.08
C LYS A 384 -1.23 -16.40 -24.87
N GLY A 385 -0.70 -15.85 -23.78
CA GLY A 385 -1.50 -15.59 -22.58
C GLY A 385 -2.43 -14.39 -22.76
N THR A 386 -3.39 -14.29 -21.86
CA THR A 386 -4.30 -13.15 -21.79
C THR A 386 -3.55 -11.92 -21.27
N CYS A 387 -3.73 -10.79 -21.93
CA CYS A 387 -3.23 -9.51 -21.44
C CYS A 387 -4.30 -8.86 -20.57
N TYR A 388 -4.06 -8.82 -19.27
CA TYR A 388 -4.93 -8.17 -18.29
C TYR A 388 -4.58 -6.68 -18.15
N PRO A 389 -5.51 -5.84 -17.67
CA PRO A 389 -5.20 -4.46 -17.33
C PRO A 389 -4.09 -4.38 -16.26
N CYS A 390 -3.35 -3.27 -16.23
CA CYS A 390 -2.36 -3.05 -15.19
C CYS A 390 -3.01 -2.90 -13.80
N ASN A 391 -2.25 -3.16 -12.74
CA ASN A 391 -2.74 -3.17 -11.35
C ASN A 391 -3.51 -1.90 -10.96
N GLY A 392 -3.07 -0.72 -11.43
CA GLY A 392 -3.78 0.53 -11.16
C GLY A 392 -5.20 0.57 -11.74
N ILE A 393 -5.42 -0.05 -12.90
CA ILE A 393 -6.76 -0.14 -13.52
C ILE A 393 -7.60 -1.21 -12.81
N ILE A 394 -6.99 -2.34 -12.42
CA ILE A 394 -7.67 -3.39 -11.65
C ILE A 394 -8.11 -2.81 -10.30
N ALA A 395 -7.21 -2.13 -9.58
CA ALA A 395 -7.51 -1.47 -8.32
C ALA A 395 -8.61 -0.40 -8.46
N ALA A 396 -8.64 0.34 -9.58
CA ALA A 396 -9.67 1.34 -9.87
C ALA A 396 -11.08 0.73 -9.95
N THR A 397 -11.23 -0.57 -10.11
CA THR A 397 -12.54 -1.22 -10.09
C THR A 397 -13.20 -1.17 -8.72
N MET A 398 -12.42 -1.03 -7.63
CA MET A 398 -12.90 -1.11 -6.24
C MET A 398 -13.77 -2.36 -6.02
N ASN A 399 -13.35 -3.49 -6.59
CA ASN A 399 -14.11 -4.74 -6.59
C ASN A 399 -13.19 -5.92 -6.27
N SER A 400 -13.11 -6.31 -5.00
CA SER A 400 -12.24 -7.38 -4.51
C SER A 400 -12.53 -8.72 -5.17
N GLN A 401 -13.82 -9.04 -5.38
CA GLN A 401 -14.21 -10.29 -6.07
C GLN A 401 -13.66 -10.36 -7.50
N LEU A 402 -13.74 -9.26 -8.26
CA LEU A 402 -13.17 -9.21 -9.62
C LEU A 402 -11.63 -9.31 -9.58
N VAL A 403 -10.99 -8.71 -8.58
CA VAL A 403 -9.52 -8.78 -8.40
C VAL A 403 -9.10 -10.22 -8.11
N GLU A 404 -9.83 -10.93 -7.27
CA GLU A 404 -9.62 -12.35 -6.96
C GLU A 404 -9.75 -13.21 -8.22
N GLU A 405 -10.84 -13.03 -8.98
CA GLU A 405 -11.06 -13.74 -10.26
C GLU A 405 -9.92 -13.50 -11.27
N VAL A 406 -9.45 -12.26 -11.39
CA VAL A 406 -8.29 -11.93 -12.25
C VAL A 406 -7.03 -12.64 -11.74
N GLY A 407 -6.83 -12.70 -10.43
CA GLY A 407 -5.71 -13.42 -9.82
C GLY A 407 -5.73 -14.92 -10.11
N GLU A 408 -6.89 -15.55 -10.00
CA GLU A 408 -7.09 -16.96 -10.33
C GLU A 408 -6.78 -17.23 -11.82
N LEU A 409 -7.30 -16.42 -12.72
CA LEU A 409 -7.06 -16.56 -14.16
C LEU A 409 -5.59 -16.36 -14.54
N ILE A 410 -4.89 -15.41 -13.91
CA ILE A 410 -3.43 -15.23 -14.10
C ILE A 410 -2.69 -16.46 -13.57
N GLY A 411 -3.12 -17.02 -12.44
CA GLY A 411 -2.56 -18.25 -11.88
C GLY A 411 -2.71 -19.44 -12.81
N GLU A 412 -3.87 -19.62 -13.42
CA GLU A 412 -4.14 -20.68 -14.42
C GLU A 412 -3.25 -20.51 -15.65
N ASP A 413 -3.14 -19.28 -16.18
CA ASP A 413 -2.25 -18.97 -17.29
C ASP A 413 -0.77 -19.28 -16.96
N ALA A 414 -0.32 -18.95 -15.75
CA ALA A 414 1.03 -19.21 -15.28
C ALA A 414 1.31 -20.72 -15.14
N MET A 415 0.39 -21.48 -14.55
CA MET A 415 0.49 -22.94 -14.43
C MET A 415 0.55 -23.60 -15.81
N TRP A 416 -0.30 -23.19 -16.75
CA TRP A 416 -0.27 -23.69 -18.11
C TRP A 416 1.06 -23.40 -18.82
N ALA A 417 1.64 -22.20 -18.58
CA ALA A 417 2.93 -21.80 -19.12
C ALA A 417 4.12 -22.49 -18.44
N GLY A 418 3.92 -23.14 -17.28
CA GLY A 418 4.96 -23.77 -16.49
C GLY A 418 5.83 -22.80 -15.71
N TYR A 419 5.28 -21.66 -15.32
CA TYR A 419 5.92 -20.71 -14.41
C TYR A 419 5.55 -21.00 -12.96
N ALA A 420 6.53 -20.88 -12.07
CA ALA A 420 6.39 -21.13 -10.64
C ALA A 420 6.26 -19.84 -9.82
N GLY A 421 6.70 -18.73 -10.35
CA GLY A 421 6.64 -17.44 -9.71
C GLY A 421 6.28 -16.30 -10.66
N LEU A 422 5.70 -15.24 -10.10
CA LEU A 422 5.29 -14.06 -10.82
C LEU A 422 5.91 -12.82 -10.16
N TYR A 423 6.64 -12.02 -10.93
CA TYR A 423 7.03 -10.67 -10.50
C TYR A 423 5.86 -9.72 -10.72
N GLY A 424 5.05 -9.58 -9.70
CA GLY A 424 3.87 -8.74 -9.72
C GLY A 424 3.36 -8.49 -8.32
N THR A 425 2.69 -7.39 -8.11
CA THR A 425 2.04 -7.01 -6.85
C THR A 425 0.56 -6.80 -7.08
#